data_1ddb2e735f448d773723133714aabf31
#
_entry.id   1ddb2e735f448d773723133714aabf31
#
_cell.length_a   1.000
_cell.length_b   1.000
_cell.length_c   1.000
_cell.angle_alpha   90.00
_cell.angle_beta   90.00
_cell.angle_gamma   90.00
#
_symmetry.space_group_name_H-M   'P 1'
#
loop_
_entity.id
_entity.type
_entity.pdbx_description
1 polymer ?
#
loop_
_entity_poly.entity_id
_entity_poly.type
_entity_poly.pdbx_seq_one_letter_code
_entity_poly.pdbx_strand_id
1 'polypeptide(L)'
;MNRKINTIRNLSLVEKELGSANAGVVSVSLMKEGFAQFATNFVYQNKNIFFYLENEELLRTIRFDSLAKFTILKEKNVSKEFIDKNDALYRLFSIVVTGSIRKAEEQKTIKNVSQSFIEKYSGKLLYSDKDNQLKGKLLIVDSEELLAFDEIGF
;
A
#
# COMPACT_ATOMS: atom_id res chain seq x y z
N MET A 1 5.80 17.08 -22.90
CA MET A 1 5.07 15.80 -22.68
C MET A 1 3.66 16.12 -22.23
N ASN A 2 2.68 15.61 -22.91
CA ASN A 2 1.29 15.72 -22.50
C ASN A 2 0.92 14.50 -21.66
N ARG A 3 0.10 14.69 -20.65
CA ARG A 3 -0.44 13.61 -19.85
C ARG A 3 -1.92 13.82 -19.59
N LYS A 4 -2.63 12.73 -19.50
CA LYS A 4 -4.04 12.72 -19.15
C LYS A 4 -4.23 11.87 -17.91
N ILE A 5 -4.84 12.44 -16.89
CA ILE A 5 -5.09 11.79 -15.61
C ILE A 5 -6.60 11.70 -15.42
N ASN A 6 -7.09 10.48 -15.21
CA ASN A 6 -8.49 10.23 -14.92
C ASN A 6 -8.62 9.63 -13.52
N THR A 7 -9.57 10.13 -12.76
CA THR A 7 -9.93 9.53 -11.47
C THR A 7 -10.76 8.28 -11.69
N ILE A 8 -10.40 7.20 -11.02
CA ILE A 8 -11.15 5.94 -11.07
C ILE A 8 -12.11 5.91 -9.90
N ARG A 9 -13.40 5.77 -10.20
CA ARG A 9 -14.47 5.81 -9.20
C ARG A 9 -15.10 4.45 -8.89
N ASN A 10 -14.75 3.42 -9.63
CA ASN A 10 -15.23 2.06 -9.38
C ASN A 10 -14.51 1.47 -8.16
N LEU A 11 -15.14 1.55 -6.99
CA LEU A 11 -14.55 1.10 -5.73
C LEU A 11 -14.19 -0.38 -5.75
N SER A 12 -15.02 -1.23 -6.31
CA SER A 12 -14.73 -2.67 -6.39
C SER A 12 -13.47 -2.96 -7.17
N LEU A 13 -13.24 -2.26 -8.29
CA LEU A 13 -12.03 -2.38 -9.08
C LEU A 13 -10.82 -1.91 -8.30
N VAL A 14 -10.92 -0.77 -7.65
CA VAL A 14 -9.84 -0.19 -6.84
C VAL A 14 -9.46 -1.12 -5.70
N GLU A 15 -10.43 -1.66 -4.98
CA GLU A 15 -10.18 -2.59 -3.87
C GLU A 15 -9.57 -3.90 -4.34
N LYS A 16 -9.98 -4.40 -5.50
CA LYS A 16 -9.39 -5.60 -6.10
C LYS A 16 -7.91 -5.38 -6.45
N GLU A 17 -7.59 -4.29 -7.10
CA GLU A 17 -6.20 -3.94 -7.45
C GLU A 17 -5.35 -3.71 -6.20
N LEU A 18 -5.90 -3.04 -5.20
CA LEU A 18 -5.22 -2.82 -3.92
C LEU A 18 -4.95 -4.15 -3.20
N GLY A 19 -5.94 -5.02 -3.11
CA GLY A 19 -5.79 -6.32 -2.45
C GLY A 19 -4.81 -7.27 -3.14
N SER A 20 -4.64 -7.16 -4.44
CA SER A 20 -3.74 -8.02 -5.22
C SER A 20 -2.30 -7.50 -5.33
N ALA A 21 -2.05 -6.25 -5.00
CA ALA A 21 -0.70 -5.69 -5.02
C ALA A 21 0.17 -6.30 -3.92
N ASN A 22 1.45 -6.54 -4.23
CA ASN A 22 2.37 -7.21 -3.31
C ASN A 22 3.11 -6.25 -2.37
N ALA A 23 3.24 -4.99 -2.77
CA ALA A 23 3.95 -3.99 -2.00
C ALA A 23 3.42 -2.60 -2.30
N GLY A 24 3.67 -1.69 -1.39
CA GLY A 24 3.38 -0.29 -1.54
C GLY A 24 4.36 0.55 -0.76
N VAL A 25 4.20 1.86 -0.85
CA VAL A 25 5.04 2.84 -0.16
C VAL A 25 4.23 3.52 0.91
N VAL A 26 4.74 3.50 2.13
CA VAL A 26 4.16 4.20 3.28
C VAL A 26 4.91 5.50 3.48
N SER A 27 4.17 6.59 3.66
CA SER A 27 4.71 7.89 4.05
C SER A 27 4.13 8.28 5.41
N VAL A 28 4.99 8.55 6.38
CA VAL A 28 4.62 8.84 7.76
C VAL A 28 5.30 10.10 8.25
N SER A 29 4.61 10.84 9.12
CA SER A 29 5.20 11.98 9.82
C SER A 29 6.06 11.51 10.98
N LEU A 30 7.16 12.22 11.24
CA LEU A 30 8.05 11.92 12.35
C LEU A 30 7.73 12.82 13.55
N MET A 31 8.06 12.35 14.75
CA MET A 31 7.84 13.11 15.99
C MET A 31 8.65 14.39 16.03
N LYS A 32 9.86 14.39 15.47
CA LYS A 32 10.63 15.60 15.18
C LYS A 32 10.15 16.17 13.86
N GLU A 33 10.90 16.93 13.16
CA GLU A 33 10.52 17.47 11.86
C GLU A 33 10.65 16.42 10.76
N GLY A 34 9.83 16.57 9.70
CA GLY A 34 9.96 15.78 8.49
C GLY A 34 9.08 14.54 8.47
N PHE A 35 9.36 13.70 7.49
CA PHE A 35 8.64 12.46 7.26
C PHE A 35 9.60 11.39 6.78
N ALA A 36 9.17 10.13 6.88
CA ALA A 36 9.87 8.99 6.32
C ALA A 36 8.98 8.30 5.29
N GLN A 37 9.61 7.75 4.27
CA GLN A 37 8.95 6.89 3.28
C GLN A 37 9.70 5.58 3.17
N PHE A 38 8.96 4.50 3.07
CA PHE A 38 9.55 3.18 2.92
C PHE A 38 8.58 2.23 2.20
N ALA A 39 9.14 1.28 1.47
CA ALA A 39 8.36 0.23 0.83
C ALA A 39 8.08 -0.90 1.82
N THR A 40 6.91 -1.51 1.72
CA THR A 40 6.53 -2.62 2.57
C THR A 40 5.54 -3.55 1.88
N ASN A 41 5.55 -4.80 2.30
CA ASN A 41 4.45 -5.72 2.03
C ASN A 41 3.26 -5.36 2.92
N PHE A 42 2.08 -5.70 2.50
CA PHE A 42 0.87 -5.28 3.21
C PHE A 42 -0.31 -6.20 2.94
N VAL A 43 -1.31 -6.07 3.77
CA VAL A 43 -2.64 -6.64 3.57
C VAL A 43 -3.66 -5.51 3.63
N TYR A 44 -4.58 -5.50 2.66
CA TYR A 44 -5.75 -4.64 2.69
C TYR A 44 -6.94 -5.46 3.19
N GLN A 45 -7.45 -5.11 4.34
CA GLN A 45 -8.52 -5.85 5.01
C GLN A 45 -9.39 -4.90 5.83
N ASN A 46 -10.70 -5.08 5.78
CA ASN A 46 -11.65 -4.21 6.50
C ASN A 46 -11.44 -2.72 6.20
N LYS A 47 -11.12 -2.43 4.94
CA LYS A 47 -10.84 -1.07 4.43
C LYS A 47 -9.61 -0.39 5.04
N ASN A 48 -8.74 -1.15 5.70
CA ASN A 48 -7.52 -0.65 6.31
C ASN A 48 -6.29 -1.32 5.70
N ILE A 49 -5.17 -0.62 5.76
CA ILE A 49 -3.86 -1.15 5.37
C ILE A 49 -3.13 -1.64 6.62
N PHE A 50 -2.64 -2.87 6.56
CA PHE A 50 -1.87 -3.48 7.64
C PHE A 50 -0.49 -3.86 7.13
N PHE A 51 0.54 -3.56 7.92
CA PHE A 51 1.91 -3.95 7.58
C PHE A 51 2.76 -4.13 8.83
N TYR A 52 3.83 -4.91 8.71
CA TYR A 52 4.78 -5.13 9.80
C TYR A 52 6.01 -4.25 9.61
N LEU A 53 6.45 -3.63 10.68
CA LEU A 53 7.66 -2.82 10.70
C LEU A 53 8.62 -3.35 11.75
N GLU A 54 9.82 -3.77 11.32
CA GLU A 54 10.87 -4.30 12.22
C GLU A 54 11.81 -3.21 12.71
N ASN A 55 11.99 -2.13 11.96
CA ASN A 55 12.95 -1.09 12.31
C ASN A 55 12.54 -0.37 13.59
N GLU A 56 13.23 -0.72 14.69
CA GLU A 56 12.91 -0.16 16.01
C GLU A 56 13.18 1.34 16.10
N GLU A 57 14.21 1.83 15.42
CA GLU A 57 14.50 3.27 15.39
C GLU A 57 13.37 4.03 14.73
N LEU A 58 12.91 3.55 13.58
CA LEU A 58 11.78 4.16 12.89
C LEU A 58 10.51 4.08 13.73
N LEU A 59 10.24 2.94 14.38
CA LEU A 59 9.08 2.80 15.29
C LEU A 59 9.08 3.83 16.42
N ARG A 60 10.26 4.20 16.92
CA ARG A 60 10.38 5.22 17.99
C ARG A 60 10.22 6.64 17.47
N THR A 61 10.41 6.87 16.18
CA THR A 61 10.38 8.22 15.60
C THR A 61 9.08 8.55 14.88
N ILE A 62 8.28 7.58 14.53
CA ILE A 62 6.97 7.80 13.89
C ILE A 62 6.05 8.55 14.85
N ARG A 63 5.38 9.56 14.31
CA ARG A 63 4.29 10.23 15.02
C ARG A 63 3.01 9.42 14.81
N PHE A 64 2.68 8.56 15.77
CA PHE A 64 1.43 7.81 15.73
C PHE A 64 0.22 8.71 15.92
N ASP A 65 -0.95 8.24 15.48
CA ASP A 65 -2.21 8.98 15.47
C ASP A 65 -2.17 10.25 14.61
N SER A 66 -1.24 10.28 13.67
CA SER A 66 -1.12 11.35 12.69
C SER A 66 -1.37 10.81 11.28
N LEU A 67 -1.50 11.72 10.33
CA LEU A 67 -1.79 11.40 8.94
C LEU A 67 -0.65 10.59 8.32
N ALA A 68 -1.01 9.52 7.64
CA ALA A 68 -0.12 8.70 6.84
C ALA A 68 -0.73 8.44 5.47
N LYS A 69 0.11 8.16 4.50
CA LYS A 69 -0.30 7.76 3.16
C LYS A 69 0.33 6.45 2.77
N PHE A 70 -0.47 5.63 2.13
CA PHE A 70 -0.01 4.38 1.53
C PHE A 70 -0.31 4.43 0.05
N THR A 71 0.71 4.22 -0.78
CA THR A 71 0.58 4.35 -2.23
C THR A 71 1.03 3.07 -2.92
N ILE A 72 0.23 2.60 -3.86
CA ILE A 72 0.67 1.63 -4.84
C ILE A 72 0.74 2.28 -6.20
N LEU A 73 1.71 1.84 -7.00
CA LEU A 73 1.92 2.28 -8.36
C LEU A 73 2.09 1.06 -9.23
N LYS A 74 1.31 0.97 -10.29
CA LYS A 74 1.36 -0.15 -11.22
C LYS A 74 1.49 0.38 -12.64
N GLU A 75 2.55 -0.02 -13.32
CA GLU A 75 2.68 0.21 -14.73
C GLU A 75 1.75 -0.72 -15.49
N LYS A 76 0.98 -0.17 -16.41
CA LYS A 76 0.07 -0.92 -17.25
C LYS A 76 0.57 -0.93 -18.70
N ASN A 77 0.30 -2.01 -19.39
CA ASN A 77 0.58 -2.07 -20.82
C ASN A 77 -0.30 -1.08 -21.58
N VAL A 78 0.33 -0.33 -22.46
CA VAL A 78 -0.38 0.54 -23.38
C VAL A 78 -0.95 -0.35 -24.50
N SER A 79 -2.23 -0.21 -24.81
CA SER A 79 -2.83 -1.00 -25.88
C SER A 79 -2.20 -0.64 -27.23
N LYS A 80 -2.09 -1.62 -28.13
CA LYS A 80 -1.53 -1.41 -29.47
C LYS A 80 -2.23 -0.28 -30.22
N GLU A 81 -3.54 -0.16 -30.02
CA GLU A 81 -4.33 0.92 -30.62
C GLU A 81 -3.89 2.31 -30.14
N PHE A 82 -3.53 2.44 -28.87
CA PHE A 82 -3.01 3.67 -28.30
C PHE A 82 -1.62 4.01 -28.84
N ILE A 83 -0.76 3.01 -28.97
CA ILE A 83 0.58 3.19 -29.51
C ILE A 83 0.49 3.70 -30.95
N ASP A 84 -0.37 3.09 -31.76
CA ASP A 84 -0.50 3.41 -33.18
C ASP A 84 -1.14 4.78 -33.45
N LYS A 85 -2.05 5.23 -32.56
CA LYS A 85 -2.80 6.47 -32.76
C LYS A 85 -2.24 7.69 -32.04
N ASN A 86 -1.64 7.52 -30.89
CA ASN A 86 -1.35 8.63 -29.97
C ASN A 86 0.08 8.65 -29.44
N ASP A 87 0.97 7.79 -29.92
CA ASP A 87 2.35 7.71 -29.45
C ASP A 87 2.45 7.68 -27.91
N ALA A 88 1.55 6.94 -27.27
CA ALA A 88 1.53 6.84 -25.82
C ALA A 88 2.84 6.22 -25.32
N LEU A 89 3.50 6.93 -24.40
CA LEU A 89 4.79 6.54 -23.85
C LEU A 89 4.65 5.63 -22.62
N TYR A 90 3.60 5.85 -21.84
CA TYR A 90 3.37 5.07 -20.61
C TYR A 90 1.89 5.13 -20.19
N ARG A 91 1.54 4.16 -19.37
CA ARG A 91 0.26 4.14 -18.66
C ARG A 91 0.50 3.68 -17.23
N LEU A 92 0.08 4.51 -16.27
CA LEU A 92 0.25 4.26 -14.85
C LEU A 92 -1.09 4.20 -14.16
N PHE A 93 -1.21 3.26 -13.25
CA PHE A 93 -2.33 3.15 -12.32
C PHE A 93 -1.81 3.35 -10.91
N SER A 94 -2.41 4.26 -10.17
CA SER A 94 -2.00 4.51 -8.79
C SER A 94 -3.18 4.53 -7.85
N ILE A 95 -2.96 4.06 -6.63
CA ILE A 95 -3.93 4.12 -5.55
C ILE A 95 -3.24 4.77 -4.36
N VAL A 96 -3.89 5.76 -3.76
CA VAL A 96 -3.43 6.42 -2.55
C VAL A 96 -4.46 6.23 -1.46
N VAL A 97 -4.07 5.58 -0.39
CA VAL A 97 -4.86 5.43 0.84
C VAL A 97 -4.33 6.43 1.85
N THR A 98 -5.17 7.32 2.32
CA THR A 98 -4.83 8.31 3.33
C THR A 98 -5.60 8.03 4.61
N GLY A 99 -4.93 8.06 5.73
CA GLY A 99 -5.56 7.81 7.02
C GLY A 99 -4.61 8.04 8.17
N SER A 100 -5.02 7.64 9.35
CA SER A 100 -4.25 7.77 10.57
C SER A 100 -3.44 6.49 10.82
N ILE A 101 -2.15 6.64 11.16
CA ILE A 101 -1.31 5.48 11.47
C ILE A 101 -1.33 5.18 12.96
N ARG A 102 -1.49 3.91 13.32
CA ARG A 102 -1.46 3.45 14.71
C ARG A 102 -0.88 2.05 14.82
N LYS A 103 -0.51 1.67 16.03
CA LYS A 103 -0.10 0.30 16.34
C LYS A 103 -1.34 -0.58 16.53
N ALA A 104 -1.29 -1.80 16.01
CA ALA A 104 -2.32 -2.78 16.31
C ALA A 104 -2.11 -3.31 17.74
N GLU A 105 -3.15 -3.23 18.55
CA GLU A 105 -3.10 -3.64 19.97
C GLU A 105 -4.08 -4.77 20.29
N GLU A 106 -5.18 -4.88 19.55
CA GLU A 106 -6.18 -5.92 19.76
C GLU A 106 -5.68 -7.28 19.26
N GLN A 107 -5.62 -8.25 20.14
CA GLN A 107 -5.10 -9.58 19.83
C GLN A 107 -5.87 -10.30 18.72
N LYS A 108 -7.18 -10.13 18.68
CA LYS A 108 -8.01 -10.71 17.62
C LYS A 108 -7.64 -10.16 16.25
N THR A 109 -7.45 -8.86 16.16
CA THR A 109 -7.02 -8.19 14.92
C THR A 109 -5.65 -8.69 14.49
N ILE A 110 -4.69 -8.73 15.42
CA ILE A 110 -3.32 -9.20 15.16
C ILE A 110 -3.35 -10.64 14.61
N LYS A 111 -4.12 -11.52 15.22
CA LYS A 111 -4.24 -12.92 14.79
C LYS A 111 -4.86 -13.03 13.39
N ASN A 112 -5.95 -12.32 13.13
CA ASN A 112 -6.64 -12.36 11.85
C ASN A 112 -5.77 -11.81 10.72
N VAL A 113 -5.09 -10.70 10.96
CA VAL A 113 -4.20 -10.08 9.98
C VAL A 113 -2.97 -10.95 9.73
N SER A 114 -2.40 -11.53 10.76
CA SER A 114 -1.30 -12.50 10.65
C SER A 114 -1.66 -13.64 9.71
N GLN A 115 -2.87 -14.21 9.88
CA GLN A 115 -3.36 -15.28 9.02
C GLN A 115 -3.51 -14.80 7.57
N SER A 116 -4.04 -13.62 7.37
CA SER A 116 -4.19 -13.02 6.03
C SER A 116 -2.85 -12.78 5.35
N PHE A 117 -1.83 -12.37 6.09
CA PHE A 117 -0.46 -12.25 5.59
C PHE A 117 0.10 -13.59 5.13
N ILE A 118 -0.04 -14.61 5.94
CA ILE A 118 0.43 -15.96 5.62
C ILE A 118 -0.25 -16.46 4.33
N GLU A 119 -1.54 -16.27 4.20
CA GLU A 119 -2.30 -16.68 3.02
C GLU A 119 -1.87 -15.91 1.77
N LYS A 120 -1.73 -14.59 1.86
CA LYS A 120 -1.35 -13.75 0.73
C LYS A 120 0.05 -14.05 0.22
N TYR A 121 1.00 -14.28 1.13
CA TYR A 121 2.42 -14.44 0.80
C TYR A 121 2.90 -15.89 0.87
N SER A 122 1.98 -16.84 1.05
CA SER A 122 2.29 -18.28 1.06
C SER A 122 3.02 -18.69 -0.22
N GLY A 123 4.12 -19.43 -0.08
CA GLY A 123 4.97 -19.83 -1.20
C GLY A 123 5.93 -18.76 -1.70
N LYS A 124 5.92 -17.57 -1.12
CA LYS A 124 6.89 -16.52 -1.40
C LYS A 124 7.96 -16.47 -0.30
N LEU A 125 9.17 -16.03 -0.67
CA LEU A 125 10.37 -16.10 0.17
C LEU A 125 10.29 -15.37 1.50
N LEU A 126 9.31 -14.49 1.69
CA LEU A 126 9.18 -13.68 2.89
C LEU A 126 8.84 -14.49 4.15
N TYR A 127 8.28 -15.68 4.00
CA TYR A 127 7.81 -16.50 5.12
C TYR A 127 8.22 -17.95 4.95
N SER A 128 9.48 -18.19 4.61
CA SER A 128 10.03 -19.53 4.56
C SER A 128 10.39 -20.09 5.94
N ASP A 129 10.08 -19.34 6.99
CA ASP A 129 10.52 -19.68 8.33
C ASP A 129 9.74 -20.81 8.96
N LYS A 130 10.49 -21.66 9.65
CA LYS A 130 9.96 -22.77 10.43
C LYS A 130 8.91 -22.36 11.45
N ASP A 131 8.89 -21.10 11.84
CA ASP A 131 8.03 -20.59 12.90
C ASP A 131 6.83 -19.80 12.37
N ASN A 132 6.73 -19.57 11.06
CA ASN A 132 5.67 -18.76 10.46
C ASN A 132 5.35 -17.47 11.23
N GLN A 133 6.37 -16.93 11.90
CA GLN A 133 6.21 -15.72 12.70
C GLN A 133 6.54 -14.50 11.85
N LEU A 134 5.58 -13.60 11.79
CA LEU A 134 5.78 -12.31 11.19
C LEU A 134 6.59 -11.45 12.16
N LYS A 135 7.68 -10.86 11.66
CA LYS A 135 8.61 -10.09 12.48
C LYS A 135 8.20 -8.62 12.52
N GLY A 136 8.39 -8.02 13.69
CA GLY A 136 8.16 -6.61 13.89
C GLY A 136 6.79 -6.29 14.49
N LYS A 137 6.50 -5.01 14.53
CA LYS A 137 5.25 -4.49 15.07
C LYS A 137 4.22 -4.36 13.95
N LEU A 138 3.01 -4.84 14.18
CA LEU A 138 1.92 -4.66 13.25
C LEU A 138 1.39 -3.23 13.35
N LEU A 139 1.40 -2.52 12.24
CA LEU A 139 0.89 -1.16 12.12
C LEU A 139 -0.34 -1.14 11.20
N ILE A 140 -1.19 -0.16 11.44
CA ILE A 140 -2.44 0.03 10.70
C ILE A 140 -2.49 1.46 10.18
N VAL A 141 -2.84 1.61 8.90
CA VAL A 141 -3.35 2.88 8.38
C VAL A 141 -4.87 2.76 8.32
N ASP A 142 -5.54 3.43 9.24
CA ASP A 142 -7.00 3.51 9.27
C ASP A 142 -7.45 4.42 8.12
N SER A 143 -8.01 3.83 7.08
CA SER A 143 -8.33 4.56 5.86
C SER A 143 -9.46 5.55 6.07
N GLU A 144 -9.20 6.82 5.76
CA GLU A 144 -10.18 7.89 5.73
C GLU A 144 -10.53 8.25 4.29
N GLU A 145 -9.58 8.09 3.37
CA GLU A 145 -9.75 8.43 1.97
C GLU A 145 -9.02 7.43 1.08
N LEU A 146 -9.66 7.04 0.00
CA LEU A 146 -9.12 6.14 -1.01
C LEU A 146 -9.27 6.80 -2.38
N LEU A 147 -8.16 7.15 -3.01
CA LEU A 147 -8.11 7.74 -4.34
C LEU A 147 -7.37 6.83 -5.31
N ALA A 148 -7.89 6.74 -6.53
CA ALA A 148 -7.24 5.97 -7.58
C ALA A 148 -7.23 6.77 -8.89
N PHE A 149 -6.12 6.65 -9.63
CA PHE A 149 -5.90 7.39 -10.85
C PHE A 149 -5.37 6.49 -11.96
N ASP A 150 -5.81 6.76 -13.17
CA ASP A 150 -5.27 6.19 -14.42
C ASP A 150 -4.62 7.32 -15.20
N GLU A 151 -3.32 7.22 -15.41
CA GLU A 151 -2.53 8.25 -16.10
C GLU A 151 -1.92 7.70 -17.37
N ILE A 152 -2.11 8.44 -18.45
CA ILE A 152 -1.50 8.14 -19.76
C ILE A 152 -0.61 9.32 -20.15
N GLY A 153 0.63 9.04 -20.47
CA GLY A 153 1.59 10.01 -20.99
C GLY A 153 1.82 9.84 -22.50
N PHE A 154 1.90 10.97 -23.19
CA PHE A 154 2.12 11.04 -24.63
C PHE A 154 3.42 11.72 -24.99
#